data_ceebb4ee06cfc49344a12d1708b1717d
#
_entry.id   ceebb4ee06cfc49344a12d1708b1717d
#
_cell.length_a   1.000
_cell.length_b   1.000
_cell.length_c   1.000
_cell.angle_alpha   90.00
_cell.angle_beta   90.00
_cell.angle_gamma   90.00
#
_symmetry.space_group_name_H-M   'P 1'
#
loop_
_entity.id
_entity.type
_entity.pdbx_description
1 polymer ?
#
loop_
_entity_poly.entity_id
_entity_poly.type
_entity_poly.pdbx_seq_one_letter_code
_entity_poly.pdbx_strand_id
1 'polypeptide(L)'
;MQKETLKERVYRGIYESVTNGEYKSNDILTENQMIEKFGVSKSPVREALAELCKDGILTNIPRMGYQVRAVTLKEIIDILEFRVDVELGGLRKSFPILTEENIAMLRQIAERHSADVDRVVFKNWQRNYEFHTYLYSLNNNVYGCEALQQMIHQCSRYISQYFLSAWQRKNESNGRYHIAVVDALERRNIDEACMYLEKDILAVKEEILTLHSMNM
;
A
#
# COMPACT_ATOMS: atom_id res chain seq x y z
N MET A 1 -7.71 22.08 8.40
CA MET A 1 -7.62 21.13 7.27
C MET A 1 -7.11 21.88 6.05
N GLN A 2 -5.94 21.53 5.52
CA GLN A 2 -5.49 22.09 4.25
C GLN A 2 -6.43 21.61 3.14
N LYS A 3 -6.84 22.52 2.28
CA LYS A 3 -7.71 22.21 1.14
C LYS A 3 -6.89 21.44 0.10
N GLU A 4 -7.34 20.25 -0.28
CA GLU A 4 -6.72 19.43 -1.32
C GLU A 4 -6.52 20.23 -2.61
N THR A 5 -5.33 20.19 -3.18
CA THR A 5 -5.02 20.85 -4.46
C THR A 5 -5.64 20.09 -5.64
N LEU A 6 -5.80 20.75 -6.79
CA LEU A 6 -6.29 20.10 -8.01
C LEU A 6 -5.35 19.00 -8.49
N LYS A 7 -4.04 19.17 -8.32
CA LYS A 7 -3.03 18.16 -8.61
C LYS A 7 -3.21 16.91 -7.74
N GLU A 8 -3.32 17.09 -6.42
CA GLU A 8 -3.53 15.98 -5.47
C GLU A 8 -4.83 15.22 -5.75
N ARG A 9 -5.91 15.94 -6.07
CA ARG A 9 -7.19 15.33 -6.47
C ARG A 9 -7.05 14.46 -7.72
N VAL A 10 -6.34 14.95 -8.76
CA VAL A 10 -6.11 14.20 -10.00
C VAL A 10 -5.20 13.00 -9.74
N TYR A 11 -4.09 13.19 -9.01
CA TYR A 11 -3.18 12.11 -8.63
C TYR A 11 -3.93 10.98 -7.92
N ARG A 12 -4.65 11.32 -6.86
CA ARG A 12 -5.43 10.36 -6.07
C ARG A 12 -6.48 9.64 -6.92
N GLY A 13 -7.24 10.38 -7.73
CA GLY A 13 -8.29 9.77 -8.57
C GLY A 13 -7.74 8.80 -9.62
N ILE A 14 -6.58 9.09 -10.24
CA ILE A 14 -5.92 8.15 -11.16
C ILE A 14 -5.39 6.94 -10.38
N TYR A 15 -4.73 7.18 -9.24
CA TYR A 15 -4.20 6.12 -8.39
C TYR A 15 -5.30 5.15 -7.94
N GLU A 16 -6.42 5.66 -7.47
CA GLU A 16 -7.60 4.87 -7.08
C GLU A 16 -8.16 4.08 -8.27
N SER A 17 -8.27 4.70 -9.45
CA SER A 17 -8.74 4.02 -10.67
C SER A 17 -7.82 2.86 -11.10
N VAL A 18 -6.51 3.02 -10.95
CA VAL A 18 -5.53 1.93 -11.20
C VAL A 18 -5.67 0.85 -10.12
N THR A 19 -5.77 1.22 -8.84
CA THR A 19 -5.84 0.28 -7.72
C THR A 19 -7.17 -0.47 -7.67
N ASN A 20 -8.26 0.12 -8.14
CA ASN A 20 -9.56 -0.55 -8.24
C ASN A 20 -9.76 -1.32 -9.56
N GLY A 21 -8.74 -1.35 -10.43
CA GLY A 21 -8.78 -2.10 -11.69
C GLY A 21 -9.63 -1.46 -12.80
N GLU A 22 -10.02 -0.20 -12.65
CA GLU A 22 -10.65 0.58 -13.73
C GLU A 22 -9.66 0.76 -14.88
N TYR A 23 -8.40 1.09 -14.57
CA TYR A 23 -7.29 1.06 -15.52
C TYR A 23 -6.43 -0.17 -15.25
N LYS A 24 -6.28 -1.00 -16.29
CA LYS A 24 -5.50 -2.25 -16.24
C LYS A 24 -4.04 -2.00 -16.61
N SER A 25 -3.19 -2.97 -16.27
CA SER A 25 -1.79 -2.99 -16.76
C SER A 25 -1.76 -2.83 -18.28
N ASN A 26 -0.85 -1.98 -18.74
CA ASN A 26 -0.64 -1.60 -20.13
C ASN A 26 -1.70 -0.68 -20.76
N ASP A 27 -2.76 -0.31 -20.06
CA ASP A 27 -3.67 0.73 -20.53
C ASP A 27 -2.92 2.05 -20.67
N ILE A 28 -3.29 2.82 -21.70
CA ILE A 28 -2.69 4.12 -21.99
C ILE A 28 -3.67 5.23 -21.63
N LEU A 29 -3.24 6.11 -20.74
CA LEU A 29 -3.95 7.31 -20.31
C LEU A 29 -3.41 8.52 -21.10
N THR A 30 -4.27 9.37 -21.62
CA THR A 30 -3.86 10.62 -22.26
C THR A 30 -4.19 11.83 -21.42
N GLU A 31 -3.41 12.92 -21.59
CA GLU A 31 -3.70 14.19 -20.89
C GLU A 31 -5.15 14.65 -21.14
N ASN A 32 -5.64 14.55 -22.38
CA ASN A 32 -6.96 15.01 -22.74
C ASN A 32 -8.07 14.20 -22.05
N GLN A 33 -7.94 12.87 -22.00
CA GLN A 33 -8.88 12.01 -21.24
C GLN A 33 -8.92 12.40 -19.74
N MET A 34 -7.78 12.69 -19.15
CA MET A 34 -7.71 13.08 -17.73
C MET A 34 -8.28 14.49 -17.50
N ILE A 35 -8.04 15.45 -18.41
CA ILE A 35 -8.66 16.77 -18.38
C ILE A 35 -10.19 16.66 -18.40
N GLU A 36 -10.74 15.84 -19.29
CA GLU A 36 -12.17 15.61 -19.40
C GLU A 36 -12.74 14.91 -18.15
N LYS A 37 -12.09 13.81 -17.71
CA LYS A 37 -12.53 13.03 -16.54
C LYS A 37 -12.57 13.86 -15.25
N PHE A 38 -11.57 14.70 -15.00
CA PHE A 38 -11.44 15.45 -13.74
C PHE A 38 -11.99 16.88 -13.80
N GLY A 39 -12.32 17.39 -15.00
CA GLY A 39 -12.83 18.75 -15.19
C GLY A 39 -11.84 19.84 -14.77
N VAL A 40 -10.55 19.65 -15.03
CA VAL A 40 -9.48 20.58 -14.62
C VAL A 40 -8.63 20.99 -15.82
N SER A 41 -7.83 22.04 -15.66
CA SER A 41 -6.89 22.50 -16.70
C SER A 41 -5.72 21.52 -16.89
N LYS A 42 -4.95 21.73 -17.95
CA LYS A 42 -3.84 20.88 -18.36
C LYS A 42 -2.71 20.79 -17.32
N SER A 43 -2.38 21.89 -16.63
CA SER A 43 -1.24 21.93 -15.69
C SER A 43 -1.36 20.92 -14.55
N PRO A 44 -2.43 20.92 -13.73
CA PRO A 44 -2.56 19.96 -12.64
C PRO A 44 -2.62 18.50 -13.12
N VAL A 45 -3.15 18.24 -14.34
CA VAL A 45 -3.14 16.90 -14.94
C VAL A 45 -1.70 16.46 -15.25
N ARG A 46 -0.91 17.31 -15.93
CA ARG A 46 0.48 16.98 -16.27
C ARG A 46 1.35 16.78 -15.03
N GLU A 47 1.18 17.62 -14.02
CA GLU A 47 1.90 17.50 -12.75
C GLU A 47 1.55 16.19 -12.03
N ALA A 48 0.27 15.82 -11.97
CA ALA A 48 -0.16 14.56 -11.39
C ALA A 48 0.36 13.34 -12.15
N LEU A 49 0.28 13.36 -13.50
CA LEU A 49 0.80 12.28 -14.35
C LEU A 49 2.32 12.13 -14.22
N ALA A 50 3.06 13.24 -14.12
CA ALA A 50 4.51 13.22 -13.91
C ALA A 50 4.86 12.62 -12.54
N GLU A 51 4.11 12.96 -11.49
CA GLU A 51 4.31 12.40 -10.16
C GLU A 51 3.98 10.90 -10.12
N LEU A 52 2.88 10.47 -10.77
CA LEU A 52 2.55 9.05 -10.93
C LEU A 52 3.65 8.27 -11.69
N CYS A 53 4.34 8.92 -12.64
CA CYS A 53 5.50 8.32 -13.30
C CYS A 53 6.70 8.20 -12.35
N LYS A 54 6.97 9.24 -11.55
CA LYS A 54 8.04 9.22 -10.52
C LYS A 54 7.80 8.09 -9.51
N ASP A 55 6.56 7.87 -9.13
CA ASP A 55 6.16 6.83 -8.19
C ASP A 55 6.08 5.43 -8.83
N GLY A 56 6.44 5.30 -10.12
CA GLY A 56 6.46 4.03 -10.84
C GLY A 56 5.08 3.41 -11.10
N ILE A 57 4.02 4.21 -11.03
CA ILE A 57 2.64 3.79 -11.31
C ILE A 57 2.36 3.84 -12.79
N LEU A 58 2.85 4.89 -13.44
CA LEU A 58 2.77 5.09 -14.88
C LEU A 58 4.17 5.13 -15.51
N THR A 59 4.23 4.89 -16.81
CA THR A 59 5.41 5.12 -17.65
C THR A 59 5.02 6.08 -18.77
N ASN A 60 5.77 7.16 -18.94
CA ASN A 60 5.54 8.08 -20.06
C ASN A 60 6.01 7.44 -21.37
N ILE A 61 5.10 7.22 -22.30
CA ILE A 61 5.39 6.72 -23.66
C ILE A 61 5.32 7.91 -24.62
N PRO A 62 6.44 8.34 -25.18
CA PRO A 62 6.47 9.51 -26.07
C PRO A 62 5.44 9.42 -27.19
N ARG A 63 4.68 10.48 -27.40
CA ARG A 63 3.62 10.62 -28.42
C ARG A 63 2.37 9.76 -28.21
N MET A 64 2.38 8.82 -27.26
CA MET A 64 1.23 7.94 -26.98
C MET A 64 0.48 8.35 -25.72
N GLY A 65 1.20 8.76 -24.66
CA GLY A 65 0.61 9.09 -23.38
C GLY A 65 1.31 8.41 -22.21
N TYR A 66 0.55 8.01 -21.22
CA TYR A 66 1.05 7.44 -19.96
C TYR A 66 0.50 6.02 -19.80
N GLN A 67 1.38 5.05 -19.87
CA GLN A 67 1.01 3.63 -19.73
C GLN A 67 0.98 3.22 -18.26
N VAL A 68 -0.07 2.49 -17.86
CA VAL A 68 -0.13 1.84 -16.54
C VAL A 68 0.95 0.76 -16.47
N ARG A 69 1.91 0.93 -15.56
CA ARG A 69 3.03 -0.01 -15.41
C ARG A 69 2.54 -1.32 -14.77
N ALA A 70 2.82 -2.44 -15.41
CA ALA A 70 2.61 -3.75 -14.82
C ALA A 70 3.62 -3.98 -13.67
N VAL A 71 3.16 -4.61 -12.58
CA VAL A 71 4.05 -5.15 -11.53
C VAL A 71 4.17 -6.65 -11.78
N THR A 72 5.38 -7.17 -11.81
CA THR A 72 5.63 -8.62 -12.04
C THR A 72 5.60 -9.41 -10.74
N LEU A 73 5.36 -10.73 -10.82
CA LEU A 73 5.43 -11.62 -9.67
C LEU A 73 6.80 -11.56 -8.97
N LYS A 74 7.87 -11.50 -9.76
CA LYS A 74 9.23 -11.39 -9.22
C LYS A 74 9.41 -10.10 -8.41
N GLU A 75 9.01 -8.97 -8.97
CA GLU A 75 9.10 -7.67 -8.27
C GLU A 75 8.33 -7.69 -6.95
N ILE A 76 7.12 -8.26 -6.93
CA ILE A 76 6.34 -8.27 -5.69
C ILE A 76 6.94 -9.17 -4.62
N ILE A 77 7.52 -10.31 -5.01
CA ILE A 77 8.24 -11.18 -4.06
C ILE A 77 9.45 -10.45 -3.46
N ASP A 78 10.27 -9.81 -4.31
CA ASP A 78 11.44 -9.05 -3.86
C ASP A 78 11.05 -7.90 -2.91
N ILE A 79 9.94 -7.21 -3.23
CA ILE A 79 9.40 -6.13 -2.38
C ILE A 79 8.97 -6.66 -1.01
N LEU A 80 8.26 -7.79 -0.96
CA LEU A 80 7.78 -8.35 0.31
C LEU A 80 8.94 -8.84 1.18
N GLU A 81 9.97 -9.45 0.59
CA GLU A 81 11.18 -9.84 1.32
C GLU A 81 11.93 -8.61 1.86
N PHE A 82 12.11 -7.58 1.05
CA PHE A 82 12.76 -6.35 1.47
C PHE A 82 11.96 -5.58 2.54
N ARG A 83 10.61 -5.62 2.47
CA ARG A 83 9.75 -5.05 3.52
C ARG A 83 10.00 -5.71 4.87
N VAL A 84 10.20 -7.03 4.93
CA VAL A 84 10.52 -7.73 6.19
C VAL A 84 11.79 -7.11 6.80
N ASP A 85 12.88 -6.97 6.04
CA ASP A 85 14.13 -6.41 6.55
C ASP A 85 13.96 -4.96 7.04
N VAL A 86 13.28 -4.13 6.25
CA VAL A 86 13.08 -2.70 6.56
C VAL A 86 12.17 -2.52 7.77
N GLU A 87 11.03 -3.22 7.79
CA GLU A 87 10.02 -3.02 8.84
C GLU A 87 10.45 -3.62 10.18
N LEU A 88 11.07 -4.80 10.21
CA LEU A 88 11.61 -5.37 11.44
C LEU A 88 12.76 -4.54 11.99
N GLY A 89 13.64 -4.05 11.11
CA GLY A 89 14.71 -3.12 11.50
C GLY A 89 14.16 -1.82 12.09
N GLY A 90 13.14 -1.25 11.49
CA GLY A 90 12.44 -0.06 11.97
C GLY A 90 11.78 -0.29 13.33
N LEU A 91 11.07 -1.41 13.49
CA LEU A 91 10.41 -1.77 14.75
C LEU A 91 11.43 -1.94 15.90
N ARG A 92 12.50 -2.70 15.68
CA ARG A 92 13.55 -2.87 16.70
C ARG A 92 14.20 -1.54 17.11
N LYS A 93 14.37 -0.63 16.16
CA LYS A 93 14.94 0.68 16.41
C LYS A 93 14.00 1.59 17.21
N SER A 94 12.71 1.57 16.93
CA SER A 94 11.70 2.38 17.62
C SER A 94 11.30 1.80 18.99
N PHE A 95 11.39 0.48 19.17
CA PHE A 95 10.88 -0.20 20.36
C PHE A 95 11.32 0.40 21.70
N PRO A 96 12.61 0.78 21.92
CA PRO A 96 13.04 1.36 23.19
C PRO A 96 12.40 2.71 23.52
N ILE A 97 11.91 3.42 22.50
CA ILE A 97 11.34 4.77 22.63
C ILE A 97 9.81 4.80 22.45
N LEU A 98 9.17 3.65 22.25
CA LEU A 98 7.71 3.58 22.13
C LEU A 98 7.02 3.99 23.43
N THR A 99 6.14 4.99 23.31
CA THR A 99 5.27 5.45 24.41
C THR A 99 3.97 4.66 24.44
N GLU A 100 3.25 4.76 25.57
CA GLU A 100 1.91 4.17 25.70
C GLU A 100 0.93 4.79 24.69
N GLU A 101 1.06 6.09 24.40
CA GLU A 101 0.24 6.78 23.38
C GLU A 101 0.51 6.22 21.98
N ASN A 102 1.77 5.89 21.64
CA ASN A 102 2.09 5.27 20.36
C ASN A 102 1.43 3.91 20.24
N ILE A 103 1.50 3.09 21.29
CA ILE A 103 0.89 1.74 21.31
C ILE A 103 -0.64 1.85 21.25
N ALA A 104 -1.25 2.79 21.99
CA ALA A 104 -2.69 3.04 21.95
C ALA A 104 -3.17 3.46 20.55
N MET A 105 -2.40 4.30 19.85
CA MET A 105 -2.72 4.66 18.45
C MET A 105 -2.63 3.46 17.51
N LEU A 106 -1.58 2.63 17.64
CA LEU A 106 -1.47 1.37 16.88
C LEU A 106 -2.65 0.44 17.16
N ARG A 107 -3.12 0.36 18.41
CA ARG A 107 -4.29 -0.41 18.80
C ARG A 107 -5.54 0.06 18.05
N GLN A 108 -5.79 1.37 18.05
CA GLN A 108 -6.94 1.94 17.33
C GLN A 108 -6.89 1.65 15.83
N ILE A 109 -5.70 1.74 15.20
CA ILE A 109 -5.52 1.46 13.77
C ILE A 109 -5.79 -0.02 13.50
N ALA A 110 -5.23 -0.94 14.31
CA ALA A 110 -5.38 -2.38 14.15
C ALA A 110 -6.84 -2.83 14.35
N GLU A 111 -7.54 -2.31 15.36
CA GLU A 111 -8.94 -2.62 15.63
C GLU A 111 -9.86 -2.12 14.52
N ARG A 112 -9.64 -0.91 13.98
CA ARG A 112 -10.38 -0.42 12.80
C ARG A 112 -10.18 -1.32 11.59
N HIS A 113 -8.98 -1.87 11.41
CA HIS A 113 -8.71 -2.81 10.32
C HIS A 113 -9.42 -4.15 10.54
N SER A 114 -9.44 -4.66 11.76
CA SER A 114 -10.08 -5.95 12.10
C SER A 114 -11.61 -5.89 12.09
N ALA A 115 -12.20 -4.78 12.51
CA ALA A 115 -13.64 -4.62 12.65
C ALA A 115 -14.39 -4.44 11.31
N ASP A 116 -13.70 -4.01 10.27
CA ASP A 116 -14.33 -3.62 9.02
C ASP A 116 -14.34 -4.79 8.02
N VAL A 117 -15.54 -5.28 7.76
CA VAL A 117 -15.85 -6.37 6.80
C VAL A 117 -15.96 -5.83 5.36
N ASP A 118 -15.44 -4.62 5.09
CA ASP A 118 -15.57 -4.00 3.78
C ASP A 118 -14.71 -4.76 2.74
N ARG A 119 -15.38 -5.36 1.77
CA ARG A 119 -14.76 -6.17 0.70
C ARG A 119 -14.09 -5.33 -0.39
N VAL A 120 -13.98 -4.02 -0.20
CA VAL A 120 -13.29 -3.15 -1.16
C VAL A 120 -11.79 -3.26 -0.95
N VAL A 121 -11.10 -3.84 -1.93
CA VAL A 121 -9.64 -4.06 -1.91
C VAL A 121 -8.87 -2.79 -1.55
N PHE A 122 -9.25 -1.66 -2.15
CA PHE A 122 -8.61 -0.36 -1.87
C PHE A 122 -8.67 0.03 -0.39
N LYS A 123 -9.85 -0.05 0.25
CA LYS A 123 -10.00 0.32 1.66
C LYS A 123 -9.20 -0.58 2.59
N ASN A 124 -9.16 -1.87 2.28
CA ASN A 124 -8.38 -2.83 3.03
C ASN A 124 -6.88 -2.52 2.96
N TRP A 125 -6.37 -2.25 1.77
CA TRP A 125 -4.98 -1.84 1.59
C TRP A 125 -4.68 -0.47 2.19
N GLN A 126 -5.62 0.45 2.22
CA GLN A 126 -5.47 1.74 2.90
C GLN A 126 -5.26 1.57 4.40
N ARG A 127 -5.97 0.63 5.05
CA ARG A 127 -5.78 0.33 6.48
C ARG A 127 -4.47 -0.39 6.76
N ASN A 128 -4.12 -1.35 5.89
CA ASN A 128 -2.82 -2.00 5.94
C ASN A 128 -1.69 -0.97 5.81
N TYR A 129 -1.80 -0.05 4.84
CA TYR A 129 -0.88 1.07 4.67
C TYR A 129 -0.79 1.93 5.93
N GLU A 130 -1.92 2.32 6.54
CA GLU A 130 -1.97 3.14 7.75
C GLU A 130 -1.21 2.49 8.90
N PHE A 131 -1.40 1.18 9.14
CA PHE A 131 -0.73 0.46 10.22
C PHE A 131 0.79 0.42 10.03
N HIS A 132 1.25 -0.08 8.91
CA HIS A 132 2.68 -0.26 8.64
C HIS A 132 3.44 1.08 8.58
N THR A 133 2.84 2.09 7.93
CA THR A 133 3.49 3.40 7.82
C THR A 133 3.53 4.13 9.16
N TYR A 134 2.48 4.04 9.97
CA TYR A 134 2.51 4.61 11.31
C TYR A 134 3.54 3.91 12.20
N LEU A 135 3.53 2.56 12.26
CA LEU A 135 4.50 1.78 13.02
C LEU A 135 5.94 2.14 12.63
N TYR A 136 6.22 2.18 11.34
CA TYR A 136 7.57 2.49 10.86
C TYR A 136 7.96 3.95 11.13
N SER A 137 7.03 4.90 11.05
CA SER A 137 7.29 6.32 11.28
C SER A 137 7.86 6.62 12.68
N LEU A 138 7.57 5.77 13.66
CA LEU A 138 8.03 5.91 15.04
C LEU A 138 9.55 5.80 15.20
N ASN A 139 10.26 5.29 14.19
CA ASN A 139 11.73 5.28 14.17
C ASN A 139 12.38 6.58 13.64
N ASN A 140 11.56 7.57 13.21
CA ASN A 140 11.97 8.87 12.68
C ASN A 140 12.89 8.80 11.43
N ASN A 141 12.80 7.74 10.62
CA ASN A 141 13.55 7.61 9.37
C ASN A 141 12.67 8.01 8.17
N VAL A 142 12.76 9.27 7.76
CA VAL A 142 11.94 9.82 6.66
C VAL A 142 12.15 9.06 5.35
N TYR A 143 13.39 8.77 4.98
CA TYR A 143 13.70 8.02 3.74
C TYR A 143 13.13 6.61 3.75
N GLY A 144 13.21 5.94 4.90
CA GLY A 144 12.61 4.62 5.06
C GLY A 144 11.09 4.66 5.00
N CYS A 145 10.45 5.70 5.55
CA CYS A 145 9.00 5.90 5.43
C CYS A 145 8.58 6.04 3.96
N GLU A 146 9.26 6.88 3.19
CA GLU A 146 8.97 7.07 1.76
C GLU A 146 9.15 5.77 0.97
N ALA A 147 10.24 5.04 1.21
CA ALA A 147 10.49 3.76 0.58
C ALA A 147 9.41 2.71 0.93
N LEU A 148 9.03 2.62 2.21
CA LEU A 148 7.97 1.70 2.65
C LEU A 148 6.62 2.02 2.02
N GLN A 149 6.26 3.30 1.94
CA GLN A 149 5.03 3.74 1.29
C GLN A 149 4.97 3.28 -0.16
N GLN A 150 6.05 3.49 -0.92
CA GLN A 150 6.13 3.04 -2.32
C GLN A 150 6.02 1.52 -2.45
N MET A 151 6.66 0.76 -1.57
CA MET A 151 6.58 -0.70 -1.56
C MET A 151 5.14 -1.20 -1.30
N ILE A 152 4.45 -0.64 -0.30
CA ILE A 152 3.06 -1.03 0.00
C ILE A 152 2.13 -0.66 -1.17
N HIS A 153 2.34 0.48 -1.80
CA HIS A 153 1.57 0.86 -2.99
C HIS A 153 1.77 -0.12 -4.16
N GLN A 154 2.97 -0.64 -4.36
CA GLN A 154 3.21 -1.66 -5.40
C GLN A 154 2.53 -2.99 -5.06
N CYS A 155 2.52 -3.41 -3.79
CA CYS A 155 1.77 -4.59 -3.34
C CYS A 155 0.27 -4.44 -3.64
N SER A 156 -0.33 -3.32 -3.27
CA SER A 156 -1.75 -3.01 -3.52
C SER A 156 -2.07 -3.10 -5.02
N ARG A 157 -1.23 -2.52 -5.86
CA ARG A 157 -1.41 -2.56 -7.32
C ARG A 157 -1.33 -3.97 -7.89
N TYR A 158 -0.36 -4.77 -7.45
CA TYR A 158 -0.22 -6.15 -7.91
C TYR A 158 -1.49 -6.96 -7.61
N ILE A 159 -1.99 -6.87 -6.38
CA ILE A 159 -3.23 -7.54 -5.99
C ILE A 159 -4.42 -7.08 -6.84
N SER A 160 -4.55 -5.78 -7.06
CA SER A 160 -5.61 -5.22 -7.91
C SER A 160 -5.54 -5.69 -9.35
N GLN A 161 -4.34 -5.76 -9.91
CA GLN A 161 -4.13 -6.12 -11.32
C GLN A 161 -4.44 -7.59 -11.60
N TYR A 162 -4.11 -8.48 -10.67
CA TYR A 162 -4.15 -9.92 -10.94
C TYR A 162 -5.18 -10.69 -10.12
N PHE A 163 -5.57 -10.18 -8.95
CA PHE A 163 -6.34 -10.97 -7.98
C PHE A 163 -7.55 -10.24 -7.40
N LEU A 164 -8.00 -9.15 -8.00
CA LEU A 164 -9.08 -8.32 -7.47
C LEU A 164 -10.31 -9.15 -7.04
N SER A 165 -10.81 -10.03 -7.91
CA SER A 165 -12.00 -10.84 -7.64
C SER A 165 -11.75 -11.97 -6.63
N ALA A 166 -10.56 -12.54 -6.61
CA ALA A 166 -10.19 -13.59 -5.66
C ALA A 166 -9.99 -13.01 -4.26
N TRP A 167 -9.33 -11.86 -4.17
CA TRP A 167 -9.10 -11.14 -2.92
C TRP A 167 -10.39 -10.66 -2.26
N GLN A 168 -11.35 -10.18 -3.04
CA GLN A 168 -12.67 -9.78 -2.54
C GLN A 168 -13.47 -10.92 -1.90
N ARG A 169 -13.19 -12.18 -2.28
CA ARG A 169 -13.86 -13.37 -1.74
C ARG A 169 -13.23 -13.90 -0.44
N LYS A 170 -11.95 -13.61 -0.22
CA LYS A 170 -11.12 -14.21 0.85
C LYS A 170 -10.84 -13.25 2.00
N ASN A 171 -11.85 -12.73 2.65
CA ASN A 171 -11.71 -11.67 3.64
C ASN A 171 -11.48 -12.17 5.09
N GLU A 172 -10.80 -13.32 5.28
CA GLU A 172 -10.72 -13.95 6.61
C GLU A 172 -9.48 -13.58 7.45
N SER A 173 -8.44 -12.95 6.87
CA SER A 173 -7.16 -12.77 7.58
C SER A 173 -6.79 -11.34 7.93
N ASN A 174 -7.60 -10.37 7.55
CA ASN A 174 -7.20 -8.97 7.59
C ASN A 174 -7.16 -8.40 9.01
N GLY A 175 -5.97 -7.93 9.41
CA GLY A 175 -5.74 -7.25 10.68
C GLY A 175 -5.45 -8.15 11.88
N ARG A 176 -5.60 -9.48 11.80
CA ARG A 176 -5.32 -10.37 12.94
C ARG A 176 -3.87 -10.27 13.42
N TYR A 177 -2.93 -10.18 12.48
CA TYR A 177 -1.51 -10.04 12.84
C TYR A 177 -1.20 -8.65 13.34
N HIS A 178 -1.86 -7.60 12.85
CA HIS A 178 -1.73 -6.26 13.41
C HIS A 178 -2.11 -6.23 14.90
N ILE A 179 -3.24 -6.87 15.27
CA ILE A 179 -3.64 -7.02 16.66
C ILE A 179 -2.56 -7.77 17.46
N ALA A 180 -2.05 -8.90 16.93
CA ALA A 180 -1.03 -9.69 17.60
C ALA A 180 0.30 -8.92 17.78
N VAL A 181 0.69 -8.08 16.81
CA VAL A 181 1.85 -7.17 16.96
C VAL A 181 1.62 -6.21 18.13
N VAL A 182 0.44 -5.57 18.19
CA VAL A 182 0.14 -4.61 19.27
C VAL A 182 0.09 -5.31 20.63
N ASP A 183 -0.53 -6.49 20.72
CA ASP A 183 -0.57 -7.29 21.96
C ASP A 183 0.84 -7.61 22.47
N ALA A 184 1.78 -7.93 21.56
CA ALA A 184 3.17 -8.18 21.90
C ALA A 184 3.89 -6.89 22.36
N LEU A 185 3.62 -5.75 21.73
CA LEU A 185 4.20 -4.44 22.12
C LEU A 185 3.69 -3.99 23.50
N GLU A 186 2.41 -4.20 23.83
CA GLU A 186 1.85 -3.92 25.16
C GLU A 186 2.52 -4.74 26.26
N ARG A 187 2.85 -6.01 25.96
CA ARG A 187 3.62 -6.88 26.85
C ARG A 187 5.13 -6.61 26.85
N ARG A 188 5.58 -5.60 26.09
CA ARG A 188 7.02 -5.27 25.92
C ARG A 188 7.84 -6.46 25.40
N ASN A 189 7.26 -7.30 24.52
CA ASN A 189 7.92 -8.45 23.90
C ASN A 189 8.26 -8.14 22.42
N ILE A 190 9.47 -7.63 22.19
CA ILE A 190 9.93 -7.22 20.83
C ILE A 190 10.08 -8.42 19.90
N ASP A 191 10.53 -9.56 20.39
CA ASP A 191 10.76 -10.73 19.52
C ASP A 191 9.42 -11.29 19.01
N GLU A 192 8.41 -11.33 19.86
CA GLU A 192 7.08 -11.73 19.50
C GLU A 192 6.42 -10.72 18.55
N ALA A 193 6.61 -9.42 18.79
CA ALA A 193 6.12 -8.37 17.89
C ALA A 193 6.76 -8.48 16.50
N CYS A 194 8.06 -8.70 16.41
CA CYS A 194 8.76 -8.91 15.15
C CYS A 194 8.27 -10.19 14.44
N MET A 195 8.06 -11.28 15.17
CA MET A 195 7.54 -12.54 14.60
C MET A 195 6.15 -12.34 13.97
N TYR A 196 5.26 -11.60 14.62
CA TYR A 196 3.92 -11.36 14.06
C TYR A 196 3.95 -10.38 12.91
N LEU A 197 4.81 -9.35 12.94
CA LEU A 197 4.98 -8.42 11.83
C LEU A 197 5.53 -9.13 10.58
N GLU A 198 6.52 -10.01 10.74
CA GLU A 198 7.03 -10.87 9.67
C GLU A 198 5.93 -11.76 9.09
N LYS A 199 5.14 -12.43 9.94
CA LYS A 199 4.03 -13.26 9.51
C LYS A 199 2.98 -12.48 8.73
N ASP A 200 2.69 -11.24 9.13
CA ASP A 200 1.75 -10.38 8.42
C ASP A 200 2.20 -10.10 6.99
N ILE A 201 3.45 -9.71 6.83
CA ILE A 201 4.03 -9.40 5.52
C ILE A 201 4.12 -10.66 4.65
N LEU A 202 4.59 -11.78 5.20
CA LEU A 202 4.76 -13.03 4.46
C LEU A 202 3.44 -13.74 4.15
N ALA A 203 2.38 -13.51 4.92
CA ALA A 203 1.05 -14.04 4.60
C ALA A 203 0.56 -13.51 3.23
N VAL A 204 0.87 -12.26 2.90
CA VAL A 204 0.58 -11.68 1.57
C VAL A 204 1.36 -12.41 0.47
N LYS A 205 2.65 -12.75 0.71
CA LYS A 205 3.47 -13.52 -0.23
C LYS A 205 2.88 -14.92 -0.48
N GLU A 206 2.53 -15.65 0.56
CA GLU A 206 1.93 -16.99 0.47
C GLU A 206 0.61 -16.95 -0.30
N GLU A 207 -0.22 -15.96 -0.05
CA GLU A 207 -1.49 -15.80 -0.74
C GLU A 207 -1.29 -15.50 -2.24
N ILE A 208 -0.37 -14.61 -2.59
CA ILE A 208 -0.03 -14.29 -3.98
C ILE A 208 0.45 -15.55 -4.72
N LEU A 209 1.35 -16.33 -4.12
CA LEU A 209 1.87 -17.56 -4.72
C LEU A 209 0.76 -18.59 -4.92
N THR A 210 -0.13 -18.75 -3.94
CA THR A 210 -1.29 -19.65 -4.03
C THR A 210 -2.22 -19.24 -5.17
N LEU A 211 -2.59 -17.97 -5.25
CA LEU A 211 -3.48 -17.46 -6.29
C LEU A 211 -2.85 -17.54 -7.69
N HIS A 212 -1.54 -17.32 -7.78
CA HIS A 212 -0.81 -17.43 -9.05
C HIS A 212 -0.78 -18.89 -9.55
N SER A 213 -0.57 -19.87 -8.67
CA SER A 213 -0.59 -21.28 -9.04
C SER A 213 -1.96 -21.81 -9.46
N MET A 214 -3.06 -21.18 -9.00
CA MET A 214 -4.42 -21.54 -9.37
C MET A 214 -4.87 -20.97 -10.73
N ASN A 215 -4.17 -19.98 -11.24
CA ASN A 215 -4.52 -19.27 -12.49
C ASN A 215 -3.60 -19.67 -13.68
N MET A 216 -2.64 -20.59 -13.47
CA MET A 216 -1.86 -21.25 -14.54
C MET A 216 -2.48 -22.59 -14.91
#